data_46bdd7454ec1dd76552c95ddf7fdc367
#
_entry.id   46bdd7454ec1dd76552c95ddf7fdc367
#
_cell.length_a   1.000
_cell.length_b   1.000
_cell.length_c   1.000
_cell.angle_alpha   90.00
_cell.angle_beta   90.00
_cell.angle_gamma   90.00
#
_symmetry.space_group_name_H-M   'P 1'
#
loop_
_entity.id
_entity.type
_entity.pdbx_description
1 polymer ?
#
loop_
_entity_poly.entity_id
_entity_poly.type
_entity_poly.pdbx_seq_one_letter_code
_entity_poly.pdbx_strand_id
1 'polypeptide(L)'
;MKEAISALMEKLKTHSLTFKEVLTFIETYYQHQPTAFKNGEAYNEATQNQGSAKVFAFAQLNNLPAEDTLYLFAEHYQAVLATPDGTDHQNIRQFMQHGWPGVVLEGQALLAK
;
A
#
# COMPACT_ATOMS: atom_id res chain seq x y z
N MET A 1 4.69 16.86 -6.06
CA MET A 1 4.38 15.46 -5.73
C MET A 1 3.44 14.80 -6.75
N LYS A 2 2.45 15.51 -7.23
CA LYS A 2 1.47 14.95 -8.17
C LYS A 2 2.12 14.36 -9.42
N GLU A 3 3.09 15.05 -10.00
CA GLU A 3 3.79 14.58 -11.20
C GLU A 3 4.65 13.37 -10.91
N ALA A 4 5.30 13.32 -9.75
CA ALA A 4 6.09 12.18 -9.34
C ALA A 4 5.21 10.95 -9.14
N ILE A 5 4.00 11.13 -8.60
CA ILE A 5 3.04 10.03 -8.42
C ILE A 5 2.54 9.55 -9.77
N SER A 6 2.25 10.45 -10.71
CA SER A 6 1.82 10.04 -12.05
C SER A 6 2.88 9.19 -12.74
N ALA A 7 4.15 9.59 -12.65
CA ALA A 7 5.25 8.82 -13.22
C ALA A 7 5.40 7.46 -12.53
N LEU A 8 5.24 7.42 -11.21
CA LEU A 8 5.28 6.19 -10.43
C LEU A 8 4.19 5.23 -10.90
N MET A 9 2.96 5.73 -11.05
CA MET A 9 1.82 4.90 -11.45
C MET A 9 1.98 4.36 -12.86
N GLU A 10 2.52 5.14 -13.79
CA GLU A 10 2.79 4.66 -15.14
C GLU A 10 3.74 3.45 -15.12
N LYS A 11 4.82 3.55 -14.34
CA LYS A 11 5.78 2.45 -14.23
C LYS A 11 5.17 1.22 -13.56
N LEU A 12 4.32 1.42 -12.55
CA LEU A 12 3.65 0.31 -11.88
C LEU A 12 2.68 -0.40 -12.82
N LYS A 13 1.94 0.34 -13.64
CA LYS A 13 0.97 -0.25 -14.56
C LYS A 13 1.63 -1.00 -15.71
N THR A 14 2.90 -0.73 -15.99
CA THR A 14 3.69 -1.49 -16.96
C THR A 14 4.59 -2.53 -16.30
N HIS A 15 4.40 -2.77 -15.00
CA HIS A 15 5.16 -3.76 -14.22
C HIS A 15 6.67 -3.51 -14.24
N SER A 16 7.07 -2.24 -14.22
CA SER A 16 8.48 -1.83 -14.31
C SER A 16 9.12 -1.54 -12.96
N LEU A 17 8.37 -1.65 -11.86
CA LEU A 17 8.89 -1.40 -10.52
C LEU A 17 8.60 -2.55 -9.59
N THR A 18 9.50 -2.75 -8.61
CA THR A 18 9.29 -3.71 -7.52
C THR A 18 8.68 -3.01 -6.32
N PHE A 19 8.13 -3.79 -5.41
CA PHE A 19 7.58 -3.26 -4.16
C PHE A 19 8.65 -2.53 -3.34
N LYS A 20 9.87 -3.07 -3.33
CA LYS A 20 11.00 -2.43 -2.64
C LYS A 20 11.23 -1.02 -3.18
N GLU A 21 11.16 -0.85 -4.50
CA GLU A 21 11.33 0.47 -5.14
C GLU A 21 10.19 1.42 -4.78
N VAL A 22 8.98 0.90 -4.65
CA VAL A 22 7.83 1.70 -4.19
C VAL A 22 8.08 2.21 -2.76
N LEU A 23 8.54 1.34 -1.87
CA LEU A 23 8.84 1.73 -0.50
C LEU A 23 9.95 2.79 -0.45
N THR A 24 10.98 2.64 -1.28
CA THR A 24 12.05 3.64 -1.39
C THR A 24 11.50 4.99 -1.84
N PHE A 25 10.60 4.99 -2.82
CA PHE A 25 9.93 6.21 -3.27
C PHE A 25 9.18 6.89 -2.12
N ILE A 26 8.39 6.11 -1.37
CA ILE A 26 7.63 6.66 -0.24
C ILE A 26 8.57 7.24 0.81
N GLU A 27 9.65 6.52 1.14
CA GLU A 27 10.60 6.95 2.17
C GLU A 27 11.44 8.15 1.75
N THR A 28 11.50 8.46 0.45
CA THR A 28 12.14 9.67 -0.04
C THR A 28 11.38 10.92 0.38
N TYR A 29 10.06 10.84 0.43
CA TYR A 29 9.19 12.01 0.71
C TYR A 29 8.59 12.01 2.09
N TYR A 30 8.59 10.87 2.79
CA TYR A 30 7.92 10.71 4.08
C TYR A 30 8.80 9.98 5.08
N GLN A 31 8.61 10.32 6.35
CA GLN A 31 9.22 9.60 7.46
C GLN A 31 8.19 8.61 8.01
N HIS A 32 8.59 7.35 8.14
CA HIS A 32 7.70 6.30 8.64
C HIS A 32 7.67 6.29 10.17
N GLN A 33 6.48 6.11 10.73
CA GLN A 33 6.26 5.82 12.14
C GLN A 33 5.51 4.51 12.26
N PRO A 34 6.01 3.53 13.02
CA PRO A 34 5.30 2.26 13.21
C PRO A 34 3.87 2.51 13.69
N THR A 35 2.90 1.93 12.99
CA THR A 35 1.49 2.21 13.23
C THR A 35 0.67 0.94 13.03
N ALA A 36 -0.12 0.58 14.04
CA ALA A 36 -1.07 -0.51 13.92
C ALA A 36 -2.24 -0.09 13.02
N PHE A 37 -2.85 -1.04 12.35
CA PHE A 37 -3.96 -0.74 11.47
C PHE A 37 -4.86 -1.95 11.26
N LYS A 38 -6.13 -1.66 10.98
CA LYS A 38 -7.11 -2.67 10.59
C LYS A 38 -7.35 -2.55 9.09
N ASN A 39 -7.47 -3.68 8.42
CA ASN A 39 -7.74 -3.74 6.99
C ASN A 39 -8.73 -4.89 6.76
N GLY A 40 -10.01 -4.55 6.60
CA GLY A 40 -11.06 -5.54 6.52
C GLY A 40 -11.09 -6.40 7.78
N GLU A 41 -10.88 -7.70 7.64
CA GLU A 41 -10.86 -8.62 8.78
C GLU A 41 -9.46 -8.80 9.37
N ALA A 42 -8.44 -8.21 8.76
CA ALA A 42 -7.06 -8.35 9.22
C ALA A 42 -6.67 -7.20 10.15
N TYR A 43 -6.16 -7.52 11.33
CA TYR A 43 -5.58 -6.55 12.24
C TYR A 43 -4.08 -6.71 12.25
N ASN A 44 -3.35 -5.61 12.15
CA ASN A 44 -1.89 -5.59 12.06
C ASN A 44 -1.32 -4.75 13.19
N GLU A 45 -0.45 -5.36 14.00
CA GLU A 45 0.25 -4.65 15.06
C GLU A 45 1.26 -3.66 14.46
N ALA A 46 1.74 -2.71 15.27
CA ALA A 46 2.72 -1.72 14.83
C ALA A 46 4.05 -2.33 14.40
N THR A 47 4.29 -3.60 14.74
CA THR A 47 5.50 -4.34 14.36
C THR A 47 5.28 -5.28 13.17
N GLN A 48 4.08 -5.26 12.57
CA GLN A 48 3.70 -6.18 11.50
C GLN A 48 3.28 -5.43 10.25
N ASN A 49 3.69 -5.96 9.10
CA ASN A 49 3.22 -5.49 7.79
C ASN A 49 3.31 -3.98 7.61
N GLN A 50 4.42 -3.41 8.07
CA GLN A 50 4.58 -1.95 8.01
C GLN A 50 4.81 -1.44 6.59
N GLY A 51 5.22 -2.30 5.66
CA GLY A 51 5.20 -1.96 4.24
C GLY A 51 3.81 -1.63 3.76
N SER A 52 2.81 -2.42 4.17
CA SER A 52 1.40 -2.15 3.86
C SER A 52 0.92 -0.87 4.53
N ALA A 53 1.32 -0.62 5.79
CA ALA A 53 0.98 0.62 6.48
C ALA A 53 1.49 1.84 5.71
N LYS A 54 2.72 1.78 5.20
CA LYS A 54 3.29 2.86 4.37
C LYS A 54 2.47 3.08 3.10
N VAL A 55 2.11 2.00 2.42
CA VAL A 55 1.33 2.10 1.17
C VAL A 55 -0.04 2.73 1.43
N PHE A 56 -0.77 2.24 2.43
CA PHE A 56 -2.10 2.77 2.72
C PHE A 56 -2.03 4.24 3.16
N ALA A 57 -1.08 4.59 4.03
CA ALA A 57 -0.92 5.98 4.46
C ALA A 57 -0.56 6.88 3.29
N PHE A 58 0.37 6.47 2.43
CA PHE A 58 0.77 7.22 1.26
C PHE A 58 -0.43 7.47 0.33
N ALA A 59 -1.19 6.41 0.08
CA ALA A 59 -2.34 6.51 -0.82
C ALA A 59 -3.43 7.44 -0.24
N GLN A 60 -3.68 7.35 1.07
CA GLN A 60 -4.66 8.23 1.72
C GLN A 60 -4.22 9.69 1.67
N LEU A 61 -2.95 9.96 1.98
CA LEU A 61 -2.42 11.33 1.96
C LEU A 61 -2.48 11.96 0.57
N ASN A 62 -2.44 11.15 -0.48
CA ASN A 62 -2.43 11.62 -1.86
C ASN A 62 -3.74 11.33 -2.59
N ASN A 63 -4.77 10.90 -1.87
CA ASN A 63 -6.12 10.67 -2.40
C ASN A 63 -6.16 9.69 -3.58
N LEU A 64 -5.36 8.63 -3.51
CA LEU A 64 -5.34 7.63 -4.56
C LEU A 64 -6.56 6.71 -4.45
N PRO A 65 -7.19 6.35 -5.59
CA PRO A 65 -8.29 5.39 -5.57
C PRO A 65 -7.79 3.99 -5.21
N ALA A 66 -8.71 3.11 -4.83
CA ALA A 66 -8.37 1.74 -4.42
C ALA A 66 -7.59 1.01 -5.51
N GLU A 67 -7.98 1.15 -6.76
CA GLU A 67 -7.30 0.48 -7.87
C GLU A 67 -5.83 0.87 -7.95
N ASP A 68 -5.54 2.18 -7.91
CA ASP A 68 -4.16 2.66 -7.96
C ASP A 68 -3.37 2.20 -6.73
N THR A 69 -4.03 2.17 -5.57
CA THR A 69 -3.41 1.71 -4.34
C THR A 69 -2.97 0.26 -4.44
N LEU A 70 -3.76 -0.60 -5.08
CA LEU A 70 -3.40 -1.99 -5.30
C LEU A 70 -2.14 -2.11 -6.18
N TYR A 71 -1.99 -1.28 -7.19
CA TYR A 71 -0.78 -1.29 -8.03
C TYR A 71 0.48 -0.93 -7.24
N LEU A 72 0.34 -0.18 -6.15
CA LEU A 72 1.50 0.15 -5.30
C LEU A 72 2.14 -1.08 -4.66
N PHE A 73 1.43 -2.19 -4.56
CA PHE A 73 2.00 -3.44 -4.06
C PHE A 73 2.84 -4.18 -5.10
N ALA A 74 2.90 -3.68 -6.34
CA ALA A 74 3.78 -4.14 -7.42
C ALA A 74 3.67 -5.66 -7.63
N GLU A 75 4.79 -6.39 -7.57
CA GLU A 75 4.80 -7.84 -7.83
C GLU A 75 3.92 -8.64 -6.85
N HIS A 76 3.71 -8.13 -5.64
CA HIS A 76 2.86 -8.81 -4.67
C HIS A 76 1.39 -8.80 -5.11
N TYR A 77 0.93 -7.69 -5.71
CA TYR A 77 -0.41 -7.63 -6.27
C TYR A 77 -0.54 -8.59 -7.45
N GLN A 78 0.46 -8.65 -8.32
CA GLN A 78 0.46 -9.58 -9.45
C GLN A 78 0.42 -11.03 -8.97
N ALA A 79 1.14 -11.35 -7.90
CA ALA A 79 1.11 -12.69 -7.31
C ALA A 79 -0.28 -13.05 -6.79
N VAL A 80 -0.98 -12.10 -6.17
CA VAL A 80 -2.36 -12.32 -5.70
C VAL A 80 -3.30 -12.57 -6.87
N LEU A 81 -3.17 -11.80 -7.95
CA LEU A 81 -4.00 -12.00 -9.13
C LEU A 81 -3.78 -13.36 -9.78
N ALA A 82 -2.55 -13.89 -9.72
CA ALA A 82 -2.22 -15.20 -10.25
C ALA A 82 -2.72 -16.34 -9.36
N THR A 83 -3.02 -16.08 -8.08
CA THR A 83 -3.49 -17.08 -7.12
C THR A 83 -4.74 -16.56 -6.39
N PRO A 84 -5.87 -16.43 -7.11
CA PRO A 84 -7.08 -15.82 -6.52
C PRO A 84 -7.63 -16.58 -5.31
N ASP A 85 -7.37 -17.88 -5.20
CA ASP A 85 -7.82 -18.68 -4.08
C ASP A 85 -6.76 -18.87 -3.00
N GLY A 86 -5.64 -18.17 -3.10
CA GLY A 86 -4.56 -18.24 -2.11
C GLY A 86 -4.90 -17.55 -0.80
N THR A 87 -4.05 -17.76 0.21
CA THR A 87 -4.26 -17.18 1.54
C THR A 87 -3.13 -16.26 1.98
N ASP A 88 -2.08 -16.13 1.20
CA ASP A 88 -0.97 -15.20 1.47
C ASP A 88 -1.37 -13.77 1.12
N HIS A 89 -0.52 -12.82 1.46
CA HIS A 89 -0.73 -11.39 1.15
C HIS A 89 -2.11 -10.90 1.60
N GLN A 90 -2.49 -11.19 2.83
CA GLN A 90 -3.82 -10.87 3.33
C GLN A 90 -4.17 -9.39 3.24
N ASN A 91 -3.21 -8.47 3.40
CA ASN A 91 -3.51 -7.06 3.28
C ASN A 91 -3.94 -6.66 1.87
N ILE A 92 -3.39 -7.32 0.86
CA ILE A 92 -3.84 -7.08 -0.52
C ILE A 92 -5.24 -7.66 -0.72
N ARG A 93 -5.45 -8.92 -0.28
CA ARG A 93 -6.74 -9.61 -0.47
C ARG A 93 -7.88 -8.93 0.28
N GLN A 94 -7.64 -8.52 1.52
CA GLN A 94 -8.64 -7.79 2.31
C GLN A 94 -8.97 -6.44 1.68
N PHE A 95 -7.97 -5.74 1.16
CA PHE A 95 -8.21 -4.45 0.51
C PHE A 95 -8.97 -4.62 -0.81
N MET A 96 -8.70 -5.69 -1.58
CA MET A 96 -9.47 -5.99 -2.79
C MET A 96 -10.94 -6.24 -2.45
N GLN A 97 -11.22 -6.86 -1.31
CA GLN A 97 -12.58 -7.20 -0.91
C GLN A 97 -13.32 -6.02 -0.28
N HIS A 98 -12.67 -5.28 0.60
CA HIS A 98 -13.32 -4.25 1.42
C HIS A 98 -13.01 -2.82 1.00
N GLY A 99 -11.92 -2.58 0.30
CA GLY A 99 -11.52 -1.25 -0.14
C GLY A 99 -11.21 -0.30 1.03
N TRP A 100 -11.30 1.00 0.76
CA TRP A 100 -11.00 2.03 1.75
C TRP A 100 -11.89 1.99 3.00
N PRO A 101 -13.18 1.67 2.91
CA PRO A 101 -14.00 1.58 4.14
C PRO A 101 -13.46 0.58 5.16
N GLY A 102 -12.68 -0.42 4.73
CA GLY A 102 -12.11 -1.40 5.63
C GLY A 102 -10.78 -1.00 6.27
N VAL A 103 -10.15 0.09 5.83
CA VAL A 103 -8.82 0.50 6.31
C VAL A 103 -8.94 1.55 7.40
N VAL A 104 -8.39 1.24 8.59
CA VAL A 104 -8.33 2.18 9.71
C VAL A 104 -6.91 2.16 10.26
N LEU A 105 -6.17 3.25 10.03
CA LEU A 105 -4.85 3.45 10.61
C LEU A 105 -5.01 4.05 12.00
N GLU A 106 -4.33 3.48 13.00
CA GLU A 106 -4.47 3.91 14.38
C GLU A 106 -3.57 5.10 14.74
N GLY A 107 -2.93 5.70 13.75
CA GLY A 107 -2.07 6.86 13.93
C GLY A 107 -1.57 7.35 12.59
N GLN A 108 -0.57 8.21 12.63
CA GLN A 108 0.07 8.73 11.42
C GLN A 108 1.27 7.87 11.05
N ALA A 109 1.07 6.91 10.14
CA ALA A 109 2.14 6.03 9.70
C ALA A 109 3.22 6.78 8.91
N LEU A 110 2.87 7.87 8.26
CA LEU A 110 3.80 8.70 7.48
C LEU A 110 3.66 10.16 7.86
N LEU A 111 4.81 10.81 8.00
CA LEU A 111 4.90 12.27 8.17
C LEU A 111 5.69 12.83 7.00
N ALA A 112 5.21 13.92 6.40
CA ALA A 112 5.93 14.59 5.31
C ALA A 112 7.29 15.07 5.83
N LYS A 113 8.30 14.88 5.01
CA LYS A 113 9.65 15.38 5.33
C LYS A 113 9.78 16.86 5.06
#